data_ff7f97befc616e8eac617c83a498870b
#
_entry.id   ff7f97befc616e8eac617c83a498870b
#
_cell.length_a   1.000
_cell.length_b   1.000
_cell.length_c   1.000
_cell.angle_alpha   90.00
_cell.angle_beta   90.00
_cell.angle_gamma   90.00
#
_symmetry.space_group_name_H-M   'P 1'
#
loop_
_entity.id
_entity.type
_entity.pdbx_description
1 polymer ?
#
loop_
_entity_poly.entity_id
_entity_poly.type
_entity_poly.pdbx_seq_one_letter_code
_entity_poly.pdbx_strand_id
1 'polypeptide(L)'
;HLKNILNYCKDSKNPLFDINIVQKHVKYIRAKHGMKIYNPQLPIIDSIELREIVIHLLCDGSALIEKQTNSKYALTDLNAVEEFKNKLSIFGSNPDMQITERKYNNHYKICYVLGFSKAITYILTHKFKIDFRGTKARIPPEFFNGNRDLLCAIIRAFLIDEGCVHDRNIIFCSGNINLLNDLREICLLLGYKCQNIRNKNNSIFYLYISPDSFEKVYRDLNNLKPLSIRDKQQRLDLGYSILTNEPDFSKLDESIKKVLLSGPTTSVEISKVLFINSKTIYERLNKMYSRNVINKYRKSNNGRGGSLTWKTKY
;
A
#
# COMPACT_ATOMS: atom_id res chain seq x y z
N HIS A 1 -8.94 -25.94 20.61
CA HIS A 1 -7.91 -25.93 21.65
C HIS A 1 -7.25 -24.55 21.82
N LEU A 2 -6.76 -23.88 20.76
CA LEU A 2 -6.17 -22.53 20.90
C LEU A 2 -7.16 -21.51 21.51
N LYS A 3 -8.44 -21.57 21.11
CA LYS A 3 -9.52 -20.75 21.68
C LYS A 3 -9.64 -20.97 23.18
N ASN A 4 -9.57 -22.25 23.64
CA ASN A 4 -9.67 -22.59 25.04
C ASN A 4 -8.45 -22.10 25.83
N ILE A 5 -7.25 -22.20 25.27
CA ILE A 5 -6.02 -21.68 25.89
C ILE A 5 -6.06 -20.17 26.00
N LEU A 6 -6.47 -19.47 24.93
CA LEU A 6 -6.58 -18.00 24.93
C LEU A 6 -7.68 -17.50 25.87
N ASN A 7 -8.81 -18.19 25.95
CA ASN A 7 -9.88 -17.85 26.90
C ASN A 7 -9.44 -18.14 28.32
N TYR A 8 -8.80 -19.29 28.58
CA TYR A 8 -8.29 -19.64 29.90
C TYR A 8 -7.26 -18.62 30.41
N CYS A 9 -6.34 -18.17 29.56
CA CYS A 9 -5.38 -17.11 29.91
C CYS A 9 -6.02 -15.74 30.17
N LYS A 10 -7.21 -15.48 29.59
CA LYS A 10 -7.98 -14.23 29.83
C LYS A 10 -8.80 -14.24 31.11
N ASP A 11 -9.38 -15.40 31.43
CA ASP A 11 -10.47 -15.49 32.43
C ASP A 11 -9.97 -15.91 33.79
N SER A 12 -8.72 -16.38 33.94
CA SER A 12 -8.22 -16.83 35.23
C SER A 12 -7.63 -15.70 36.06
N LYS A 13 -8.30 -15.35 37.16
CA LYS A 13 -7.76 -14.48 38.23
C LYS A 13 -6.52 -15.07 38.91
N ASN A 14 -6.17 -16.32 38.63
CA ASN A 14 -5.02 -17.01 39.17
C ASN A 14 -4.32 -17.72 38.02
N PRO A 15 -3.26 -17.17 37.42
CA PRO A 15 -2.59 -17.81 36.29
C PRO A 15 -1.81 -19.02 36.77
N LEU A 16 -2.46 -20.17 36.81
CA LEU A 16 -1.77 -21.48 36.89
C LEU A 16 -0.79 -21.67 35.70
N PHE A 17 -0.92 -20.84 34.67
CA PHE A 17 -0.04 -20.85 33.51
C PHE A 17 0.43 -19.43 33.21
N ASP A 18 1.67 -19.15 33.54
CA ASP A 18 2.39 -18.02 32.95
C ASP A 18 2.45 -18.24 31.44
N ILE A 19 2.01 -17.22 30.66
CA ILE A 19 2.02 -17.28 29.21
C ILE A 19 3.42 -17.57 28.65
N ASN A 20 4.46 -17.13 29.37
CA ASN A 20 5.85 -17.43 29.04
C ASN A 20 6.20 -18.92 29.21
N ILE A 21 5.59 -19.60 30.19
CA ILE A 21 5.74 -21.03 30.35
C ILE A 21 5.01 -21.78 29.24
N VAL A 22 3.78 -21.38 28.93
CA VAL A 22 3.01 -21.95 27.81
C VAL A 22 3.78 -21.80 26.50
N GLN A 23 4.34 -20.62 26.23
CA GLN A 23 5.11 -20.36 25.03
C GLN A 23 6.32 -21.28 24.89
N LYS A 24 7.07 -21.53 25.95
CA LYS A 24 8.22 -22.44 25.95
C LYS A 24 7.86 -23.89 25.59
N HIS A 25 6.64 -24.29 25.84
CA HIS A 25 6.17 -25.67 25.60
C HIS A 25 5.38 -25.86 24.31
N VAL A 26 4.90 -24.78 23.70
CA VAL A 26 4.14 -24.86 22.44
C VAL A 26 5.09 -24.92 21.25
N LYS A 27 5.29 -26.12 20.72
CA LYS A 27 6.16 -26.34 19.53
C LYS A 27 5.56 -25.78 18.25
N TYR A 28 4.25 -25.86 18.09
CA TYR A 28 3.54 -25.30 16.94
C TYR A 28 2.06 -25.03 17.22
N ILE A 29 1.48 -24.14 16.44
CA ILE A 29 0.03 -23.93 16.37
C ILE A 29 -0.45 -24.14 14.94
N ARG A 30 -1.69 -24.62 14.77
CA ARG A 30 -2.34 -24.72 13.45
C ARG A 30 -3.87 -24.63 13.58
N ALA A 31 -4.54 -24.19 12.53
CA ALA A 31 -6.01 -24.24 12.41
C ALA A 31 -6.40 -25.51 11.64
N LYS A 32 -7.11 -26.44 12.30
CA LYS A 32 -7.55 -27.72 11.71
C LYS A 32 -6.41 -28.41 10.91
N HIS A 33 -6.56 -28.49 9.58
CA HIS A 33 -5.61 -29.14 8.66
C HIS A 33 -4.69 -28.14 7.94
N GLY A 34 -4.67 -26.84 8.33
CA GLY A 34 -3.86 -25.82 7.69
C GLY A 34 -2.37 -25.90 8.01
N MET A 35 -1.60 -24.96 7.44
CA MET A 35 -0.16 -24.81 7.69
C MET A 35 0.12 -24.60 9.16
N LYS A 36 1.27 -25.12 9.62
CA LYS A 36 1.75 -24.96 11.00
C LYS A 36 2.54 -23.67 11.14
N ILE A 37 2.47 -23.07 12.31
CA ILE A 37 3.38 -22.02 12.77
C ILE A 37 4.20 -22.63 13.88
N TYR A 38 5.49 -22.77 13.65
CA TYR A 38 6.44 -23.33 14.64
C TYR A 38 6.97 -22.21 15.54
N ASN A 39 7.28 -22.57 16.79
CA ASN A 39 7.77 -21.63 17.79
C ASN A 39 6.94 -20.33 17.83
N PRO A 40 5.61 -20.43 18.03
CA PRO A 40 4.72 -19.29 17.93
C PRO A 40 5.09 -18.22 18.96
N GLN A 41 5.19 -16.97 18.52
CA GLN A 41 5.42 -15.82 19.38
C GLN A 41 4.09 -15.36 19.98
N LEU A 42 3.92 -15.56 21.30
CA LEU A 42 2.70 -15.19 22.04
C LEU A 42 3.09 -14.54 23.37
N PRO A 43 2.38 -13.50 23.84
CA PRO A 43 1.29 -12.80 23.16
C PRO A 43 1.77 -11.97 21.97
N ILE A 44 0.92 -11.79 20.98
CA ILE A 44 1.21 -10.89 19.88
C ILE A 44 1.19 -9.45 20.40
N ILE A 45 2.31 -8.74 20.26
CA ILE A 45 2.48 -7.35 20.69
C ILE A 45 2.10 -6.42 19.53
N ASP A 46 1.49 -5.28 19.84
CA ASP A 46 1.23 -4.24 18.85
C ASP A 46 2.56 -3.67 18.32
N SER A 47 2.76 -3.74 17.03
CA SER A 47 3.97 -3.33 16.34
C SER A 47 3.66 -2.80 14.95
N ILE A 48 4.64 -2.16 14.31
CA ILE A 48 4.57 -1.70 12.93
C ILE A 48 4.16 -2.86 12.00
N GLU A 49 4.85 -4.00 12.12
CA GLU A 49 4.60 -5.19 11.29
C GLU A 49 3.19 -5.74 11.49
N LEU A 50 2.72 -5.78 12.75
CA LEU A 50 1.38 -6.26 13.05
C LEU A 50 0.30 -5.39 12.41
N ARG A 51 0.44 -4.07 12.53
CA ARG A 51 -0.51 -3.12 11.94
C ARG A 51 -0.50 -3.20 10.42
N GLU A 52 0.68 -3.26 9.81
CA GLU A 52 0.79 -3.43 8.36
C GLU A 52 0.16 -4.76 7.90
N ILE A 53 0.41 -5.88 8.60
CA ILE A 53 -0.23 -7.18 8.28
C ILE A 53 -1.76 -7.07 8.31
N VAL A 54 -2.32 -6.47 9.35
CA VAL A 54 -3.78 -6.33 9.46
C VAL A 54 -4.32 -5.49 8.30
N ILE A 55 -3.69 -4.37 7.97
CA ILE A 55 -4.15 -3.51 6.87
C ILE A 55 -4.05 -4.21 5.52
N HIS A 56 -2.94 -4.89 5.23
CA HIS A 56 -2.80 -5.72 4.03
C HIS A 56 -3.91 -6.76 3.91
N LEU A 57 -4.31 -7.38 5.01
CA LEU A 57 -5.40 -8.35 5.01
C LEU A 57 -6.79 -7.72 4.87
N LEU A 58 -6.98 -6.48 5.30
CA LEU A 58 -8.23 -5.73 5.12
C LEU A 58 -8.39 -5.22 3.68
N CYS A 59 -7.27 -4.93 2.98
CA CYS A 59 -7.25 -4.46 1.60
C CYS A 59 -7.31 -5.62 0.59
N ASP A 60 -6.23 -6.38 0.46
CA ASP A 60 -6.03 -7.40 -0.58
C ASP A 60 -5.96 -8.83 -0.02
N GLY A 61 -6.31 -9.02 1.25
CA GLY A 61 -6.32 -10.32 1.90
C GLY A 61 -7.57 -11.14 1.62
N SER A 62 -7.39 -12.46 1.53
CA SER A 62 -8.46 -13.44 1.61
C SER A 62 -8.32 -14.23 2.92
N ALA A 63 -8.85 -13.65 4.00
CA ALA A 63 -8.65 -14.07 5.38
C ALA A 63 -9.95 -14.57 6.05
N LEU A 64 -10.87 -15.17 5.28
CA LEU A 64 -12.15 -15.66 5.81
C LEU A 64 -11.99 -16.96 6.57
N ILE A 65 -12.46 -16.99 7.81
CA ILE A 65 -12.37 -18.16 8.69
C ILE A 65 -13.15 -19.37 8.15
N GLU A 66 -14.26 -19.15 7.46
CA GLU A 66 -15.24 -20.19 7.15
C GLU A 66 -14.95 -20.98 5.87
N LYS A 67 -14.23 -20.43 4.90
CA LYS A 67 -14.22 -20.93 3.51
C LYS A 67 -12.94 -21.57 3.01
N GLN A 68 -11.81 -21.51 3.72
CA GLN A 68 -10.51 -21.94 3.18
C GLN A 68 -9.66 -22.67 4.22
N THR A 69 -8.79 -23.58 3.77
CA THR A 69 -7.80 -24.25 4.62
C THR A 69 -6.66 -23.31 5.03
N ASN A 70 -6.27 -22.38 4.13
CA ASN A 70 -5.23 -21.39 4.35
C ASN A 70 -5.75 -19.99 3.98
N SER A 71 -5.22 -18.99 4.64
CA SER A 71 -5.43 -17.59 4.26
C SER A 71 -4.48 -17.21 3.14
N LYS A 72 -4.80 -16.14 2.40
CA LYS A 72 -4.01 -15.70 1.24
C LYS A 72 -3.86 -14.18 1.24
N TYR A 73 -2.74 -13.74 0.69
CA TYR A 73 -2.49 -12.35 0.31
C TYR A 73 -1.99 -12.33 -1.13
N ALA A 74 -2.45 -11.41 -1.97
CA ALA A 74 -2.17 -11.43 -3.39
C ALA A 74 -2.00 -10.05 -3.99
N LEU A 75 -0.87 -9.80 -4.66
CA LEU A 75 -0.59 -8.55 -5.37
C LEU A 75 0.11 -8.84 -6.71
N THR A 76 0.14 -7.83 -7.59
CA THR A 76 0.88 -7.87 -8.86
C THR A 76 2.36 -7.53 -8.71
N ASP A 77 2.81 -7.12 -7.54
CA ASP A 77 4.20 -6.80 -7.23
C ASP A 77 4.79 -7.86 -6.29
N LEU A 78 5.83 -8.54 -6.74
CA LEU A 78 6.50 -9.61 -5.98
C LEU A 78 7.14 -9.09 -4.70
N ASN A 79 7.80 -7.90 -4.75
CA ASN A 79 8.50 -7.37 -3.59
C ASN A 79 7.54 -7.06 -2.43
N ALA A 80 6.32 -6.58 -2.76
CA ALA A 80 5.29 -6.34 -1.75
C ALA A 80 4.81 -7.64 -1.11
N VAL A 81 4.66 -8.72 -1.89
CA VAL A 81 4.26 -10.03 -1.37
C VAL A 81 5.38 -10.67 -0.53
N GLU A 82 6.63 -10.50 -0.92
CA GLU A 82 7.80 -10.95 -0.14
C GLU A 82 7.93 -10.16 1.17
N GLU A 83 7.74 -8.84 1.11
CA GLU A 83 7.73 -8.02 2.32
C GLU A 83 6.64 -8.48 3.30
N PHE A 84 5.42 -8.71 2.80
CA PHE A 84 4.32 -9.24 3.61
C PHE A 84 4.66 -10.61 4.22
N LYS A 85 5.26 -11.52 3.44
CA LYS A 85 5.74 -12.83 3.91
C LYS A 85 6.72 -12.69 5.08
N ASN A 86 7.68 -11.78 4.95
CA ASN A 86 8.69 -11.55 5.98
C ASN A 86 8.08 -11.00 7.29
N LYS A 87 7.08 -10.10 7.19
CA LYS A 87 6.36 -9.58 8.36
C LYS A 87 5.63 -10.67 9.14
N LEU A 88 5.13 -11.72 8.48
CA LEU A 88 4.44 -12.83 9.16
C LEU A 88 5.32 -13.59 10.15
N SER A 89 6.65 -13.39 10.14
CA SER A 89 7.59 -13.99 11.11
C SER A 89 7.31 -13.56 12.56
N ILE A 90 6.63 -12.43 12.79
CA ILE A 90 6.21 -12.01 14.15
C ILE A 90 5.28 -13.04 14.84
N PHE A 91 4.63 -13.90 14.07
CA PHE A 91 3.79 -14.98 14.63
C PHE A 91 4.57 -16.26 14.93
N GLY A 92 5.81 -16.37 14.46
CA GLY A 92 6.65 -17.57 14.52
C GLY A 92 7.09 -18.03 13.13
N SER A 93 7.80 -19.16 13.06
CA SER A 93 8.29 -19.72 11.80
C SER A 93 7.20 -20.49 11.05
N ASN A 94 7.06 -20.21 9.76
CA ASN A 94 6.14 -20.92 8.87
C ASN A 94 6.87 -21.32 7.57
N PRO A 95 7.62 -22.46 7.58
CA PRO A 95 8.40 -22.90 6.42
C PRO A 95 7.55 -23.31 5.22
N ASP A 96 6.27 -23.63 5.44
CA ASP A 96 5.36 -24.08 4.37
C ASP A 96 4.80 -22.91 3.52
N MET A 97 5.13 -21.65 3.86
CA MET A 97 4.68 -20.49 3.08
C MET A 97 5.40 -20.41 1.75
N GLN A 98 4.63 -20.46 0.66
CA GLN A 98 5.14 -20.33 -0.70
C GLN A 98 4.39 -19.25 -1.46
N ILE A 99 5.14 -18.48 -2.26
CA ILE A 99 4.58 -17.53 -3.22
C ILE A 99 4.37 -18.28 -4.53
N THR A 100 3.17 -18.22 -5.07
CA THR A 100 2.81 -18.84 -6.34
C THR A 100 2.40 -17.76 -7.35
N GLU A 101 2.82 -17.92 -8.60
CA GLU A 101 2.36 -17.06 -9.69
C GLU A 101 1.02 -17.54 -10.21
N ARG A 102 0.12 -16.59 -10.48
CA ARG A 102 -1.17 -16.87 -11.13
C ARG A 102 -1.35 -15.92 -12.31
N LYS A 103 -1.65 -16.50 -13.47
CA LYS A 103 -2.09 -15.75 -14.65
C LYS A 103 -3.62 -15.79 -14.68
N TYR A 104 -4.25 -14.63 -14.69
CA TYR A 104 -5.69 -14.55 -14.91
C TYR A 104 -5.98 -14.59 -16.42
N ASN A 105 -6.89 -15.46 -16.85
CA ASN A 105 -7.15 -15.84 -18.26
C ASN A 105 -7.44 -14.67 -19.20
N ASN A 106 -7.73 -13.46 -18.73
CA ASN A 106 -8.04 -12.30 -19.57
C ASN A 106 -7.12 -11.10 -19.34
N HIS A 107 -6.08 -11.23 -18.51
CA HIS A 107 -5.16 -10.12 -18.24
C HIS A 107 -3.72 -10.62 -18.35
N TYR A 108 -2.91 -9.91 -19.15
CA TYR A 108 -1.45 -10.13 -19.27
C TYR A 108 -0.67 -9.86 -17.95
N LYS A 109 -1.36 -9.65 -16.82
CA LYS A 109 -0.73 -9.37 -15.55
C LYS A 109 -0.59 -10.65 -14.73
N ILE A 110 0.63 -10.89 -14.28
CA ILE A 110 0.95 -11.89 -13.28
C ILE A 110 0.50 -11.38 -11.92
N CYS A 111 -0.13 -12.22 -11.13
CA CYS A 111 -0.45 -11.97 -9.73
C CYS A 111 0.32 -12.97 -8.87
N TYR A 112 1.03 -12.47 -7.87
CA TYR A 112 1.75 -13.27 -6.89
C TYR A 112 0.85 -13.53 -5.68
N VAL A 113 0.69 -14.78 -5.32
CA VAL A 113 -0.22 -15.21 -4.24
C VAL A 113 0.58 -15.92 -3.16
N LEU A 114 0.59 -15.38 -1.96
CA LEU A 114 1.12 -16.03 -0.77
C LEU A 114 0.00 -16.75 -0.02
N GLY A 115 0.14 -18.06 0.15
CA GLY A 115 -0.65 -18.83 1.11
C GLY A 115 0.03 -18.85 2.47
N PHE A 116 -0.72 -18.64 3.55
CA PHE A 116 -0.19 -18.66 4.91
C PHE A 116 -1.16 -19.30 5.90
N SER A 117 -0.68 -19.58 7.12
CA SER A 117 -1.45 -20.30 8.13
C SER A 117 -2.72 -19.55 8.54
N LYS A 118 -3.85 -20.21 8.43
CA LYS A 118 -5.14 -19.74 8.93
C LYS A 118 -5.15 -19.45 10.43
N ALA A 119 -4.22 -20.03 11.20
CA ALA A 119 -4.09 -19.75 12.62
C ALA A 119 -3.81 -18.25 12.87
N ILE A 120 -3.07 -17.57 11.97
CA ILE A 120 -2.84 -16.11 12.02
C ILE A 120 -4.18 -15.38 11.96
N THR A 121 -5.00 -15.69 10.97
CA THR A 121 -6.34 -15.07 10.84
C THR A 121 -7.20 -15.30 12.07
N TYR A 122 -7.18 -16.50 12.65
CA TYR A 122 -7.90 -16.78 13.91
C TYR A 122 -7.39 -15.90 15.05
N ILE A 123 -6.09 -15.77 15.21
CA ILE A 123 -5.48 -14.92 16.24
C ILE A 123 -5.94 -13.47 16.06
N LEU A 124 -5.83 -12.92 14.84
CA LEU A 124 -6.21 -11.54 14.53
C LEU A 124 -7.70 -11.30 14.76
N THR A 125 -8.57 -12.18 14.26
CA THR A 125 -10.02 -12.06 14.43
C THR A 125 -10.41 -12.12 15.91
N HIS A 126 -9.81 -12.99 16.71
CA HIS A 126 -10.15 -13.11 18.12
C HIS A 126 -9.56 -11.99 18.98
N LYS A 127 -8.33 -11.57 18.69
CA LYS A 127 -7.65 -10.52 19.46
C LYS A 127 -8.28 -9.13 19.19
N PHE A 128 -8.48 -8.79 17.91
CA PHE A 128 -8.93 -7.46 17.50
C PHE A 128 -10.38 -7.45 17.02
N LYS A 129 -11.09 -8.58 17.11
CA LYS A 129 -12.48 -8.72 16.64
C LYS A 129 -12.69 -8.30 15.19
N ILE A 130 -11.65 -8.50 14.35
CA ILE A 130 -11.68 -8.07 12.93
C ILE A 130 -12.64 -8.95 12.14
N ASP A 131 -13.50 -8.30 11.37
CA ASP A 131 -14.29 -8.94 10.32
C ASP A 131 -13.62 -8.66 8.97
N PHE A 132 -12.98 -9.67 8.39
CA PHE A 132 -12.30 -9.56 7.09
C PHE A 132 -13.27 -9.63 5.88
N ARG A 133 -14.57 -9.54 6.08
CA ARG A 133 -15.56 -9.60 4.99
C ARG A 133 -15.72 -8.25 4.31
N GLY A 134 -15.07 -8.06 3.17
CA GLY A 134 -15.26 -6.97 2.21
C GLY A 134 -15.78 -5.65 2.80
N THR A 135 -17.05 -5.32 2.55
CA THR A 135 -17.66 -4.06 2.98
C THR A 135 -17.87 -3.90 4.50
N LYS A 136 -17.70 -4.98 5.29
CA LYS A 136 -17.80 -4.96 6.76
C LYS A 136 -16.44 -4.74 7.44
N ALA A 137 -15.36 -4.86 6.70
CA ALA A 137 -14.02 -4.67 7.21
C ALA A 137 -13.83 -3.26 7.78
N ARG A 138 -13.23 -3.17 8.97
CA ARG A 138 -12.92 -1.93 9.69
C ARG A 138 -11.51 -2.01 10.27
N ILE A 139 -10.84 -0.89 10.37
CA ILE A 139 -9.57 -0.80 11.14
C ILE A 139 -9.91 -1.01 12.61
N PRO A 140 -9.18 -1.90 13.34
CA PRO A 140 -9.41 -2.11 14.77
C PRO A 140 -9.37 -0.81 15.56
N PRO A 141 -10.30 -0.57 16.50
CA PRO A 141 -10.33 0.66 17.30
C PRO A 141 -9.02 0.91 18.07
N GLU A 142 -8.34 -0.16 18.49
CA GLU A 142 -7.05 -0.08 19.19
C GLU A 142 -5.95 0.58 18.33
N PHE A 143 -6.07 0.51 17.00
CA PHE A 143 -5.09 1.07 16.06
C PHE A 143 -5.20 2.57 15.85
N PHE A 144 -6.25 3.22 16.36
CA PHE A 144 -6.34 4.68 16.38
C PHE A 144 -5.47 5.31 17.49
N ASN A 145 -4.94 4.48 18.39
CA ASN A 145 -4.00 4.87 19.42
C ASN A 145 -2.56 4.44 19.06
N GLY A 146 -1.60 5.02 19.76
CA GLY A 146 -0.20 4.68 19.61
C GLY A 146 0.65 5.86 19.17
N ASN A 147 1.95 5.60 18.99
CA ASN A 147 2.88 6.62 18.51
C ASN A 147 2.69 6.87 17.01
N ARG A 148 3.37 7.90 16.50
CA ARG A 148 3.30 8.32 15.10
C ARG A 148 3.65 7.19 14.14
N ASP A 149 4.69 6.41 14.44
CA ASP A 149 5.18 5.34 13.56
C ASP A 149 4.14 4.22 13.39
N LEU A 150 3.44 3.86 14.45
CA LEU A 150 2.37 2.88 14.42
C LEU A 150 1.17 3.34 13.56
N LEU A 151 0.85 4.64 13.57
CA LEU A 151 -0.19 5.21 12.70
C LEU A 151 0.30 5.30 11.25
N CYS A 152 1.56 5.67 11.04
CA CYS A 152 2.16 5.75 9.71
C CYS A 152 2.27 4.37 9.05
N ALA A 153 2.47 3.28 9.81
CA ALA A 153 2.45 1.91 9.33
C ALA A 153 1.12 1.56 8.62
N ILE A 154 0.00 2.04 9.17
CA ILE A 154 -1.34 1.87 8.57
C ILE A 154 -1.41 2.58 7.21
N ILE A 155 -0.97 3.84 7.15
CA ILE A 155 -0.96 4.63 5.92
C ILE A 155 -0.06 3.97 4.86
N ARG A 156 1.13 3.48 5.29
CA ARG A 156 2.08 2.81 4.41
C ARG A 156 1.51 1.55 3.78
N ALA A 157 0.95 0.66 4.58
CA ALA A 157 0.35 -0.58 4.10
C ALA A 157 -0.82 -0.30 3.15
N PHE A 158 -1.69 0.65 3.50
CA PHE A 158 -2.81 1.04 2.66
C PHE A 158 -2.34 1.65 1.32
N LEU A 159 -1.24 2.44 1.34
CA LEU A 159 -0.66 3.00 0.13
C LEU A 159 -0.06 1.92 -0.78
N ILE A 160 0.53 0.87 -0.21
CA ILE A 160 1.05 -0.28 -0.96
C ILE A 160 -0.09 -0.98 -1.70
N ASP A 161 -1.21 -1.26 -1.06
CA ASP A 161 -2.31 -2.05 -1.64
C ASP A 161 -3.23 -1.16 -2.50
N GLU A 162 -3.93 -0.24 -1.90
CA GLU A 162 -5.06 0.51 -2.47
C GLU A 162 -4.71 1.96 -2.83
N GLY A 163 -3.45 2.36 -2.66
CA GLY A 163 -3.02 3.74 -2.89
C GLY A 163 -2.43 3.98 -4.26
N CYS A 164 -2.54 5.23 -4.71
CA CYS A 164 -1.90 5.74 -5.91
C CYS A 164 -1.21 7.08 -5.59
N VAL A 165 -0.03 7.28 -6.16
CA VAL A 165 0.71 8.55 -6.09
C VAL A 165 0.77 9.15 -7.50
N HIS A 166 0.32 10.37 -7.63
CA HIS A 166 0.39 11.12 -8.88
C HIS A 166 0.80 12.56 -8.60
N ASP A 167 2.01 12.93 -9.05
CA ASP A 167 2.69 14.17 -8.68
C ASP A 167 2.75 14.33 -7.14
N ARG A 168 2.04 15.31 -6.58
CA ARG A 168 1.92 15.55 -5.15
C ARG A 168 0.56 15.14 -4.57
N ASN A 169 -0.19 14.33 -5.30
CA ASN A 169 -1.47 13.82 -4.82
C ASN A 169 -1.32 12.37 -4.38
N ILE A 170 -1.76 12.08 -3.18
CA ILE A 170 -1.89 10.72 -2.67
C ILE A 170 -3.37 10.40 -2.63
N ILE A 171 -3.75 9.33 -3.28
CA ILE A 171 -5.15 8.92 -3.47
C ILE A 171 -5.28 7.50 -2.99
N PHE A 172 -6.23 7.25 -2.11
CA PHE A 172 -6.66 5.92 -1.71
C PHE A 172 -8.01 5.60 -2.33
N CYS A 173 -8.20 4.37 -2.79
CA CYS A 173 -9.49 3.93 -3.32
C CYS A 173 -9.91 2.61 -2.67
N SER A 174 -11.20 2.45 -2.40
CA SER A 174 -11.75 1.20 -1.88
C SER A 174 -13.24 1.09 -2.20
N GLY A 175 -13.72 -0.14 -2.35
CA GLY A 175 -15.15 -0.45 -2.36
C GLY A 175 -15.79 -0.35 -0.96
N ASN A 176 -15.00 -0.22 0.09
CA ASN A 176 -15.46 -0.13 1.47
C ASN A 176 -15.31 1.29 2.01
N ILE A 177 -16.41 2.04 2.02
CA ILE A 177 -16.46 3.41 2.53
C ILE A 177 -16.05 3.50 4.02
N ASN A 178 -16.41 2.49 4.81
CA ASN A 178 -16.11 2.49 6.24
C ASN A 178 -14.60 2.40 6.48
N LEU A 179 -13.91 1.58 5.70
CA LEU A 179 -12.46 1.45 5.76
C LEU A 179 -11.75 2.76 5.37
N LEU A 180 -12.27 3.49 4.37
CA LEU A 180 -11.74 4.81 4.01
C LEU A 180 -12.05 5.89 5.06
N ASN A 181 -13.20 5.80 5.76
CA ASN A 181 -13.50 6.70 6.88
C ASN A 181 -12.51 6.48 8.02
N ASP A 182 -12.23 5.22 8.36
CA ASP A 182 -11.23 4.86 9.37
C ASP A 182 -9.84 5.40 8.97
N LEU A 183 -9.44 5.19 7.72
CA LEU A 183 -8.17 5.70 7.19
C LEU A 183 -8.10 7.24 7.25
N ARG A 184 -9.20 7.92 6.91
CA ARG A 184 -9.27 9.39 7.00
C ARG A 184 -9.07 9.88 8.42
N GLU A 185 -9.66 9.21 9.41
CA GLU A 185 -9.47 9.55 10.82
C GLU A 185 -8.00 9.39 11.22
N ILE A 186 -7.33 8.31 10.83
CA ILE A 186 -5.89 8.12 11.07
C ILE A 186 -5.06 9.21 10.39
N CYS A 187 -5.39 9.60 9.15
CA CYS A 187 -4.75 10.73 8.48
C CYS A 187 -4.88 12.02 9.30
N LEU A 188 -6.06 12.29 9.85
CA LEU A 188 -6.31 13.47 10.68
C LEU A 188 -5.53 13.42 12.01
N LEU A 189 -5.45 12.26 12.66
CA LEU A 189 -4.61 12.05 13.85
C LEU A 189 -3.13 12.32 13.56
N LEU A 190 -2.65 11.97 12.39
CA LEU A 190 -1.29 12.30 11.92
C LEU A 190 -1.14 13.78 11.54
N GLY A 191 -2.23 14.55 11.50
CA GLY A 191 -2.27 15.95 11.11
C GLY A 191 -2.12 16.14 9.60
N TYR A 192 -2.55 15.15 8.80
CA TYR A 192 -2.65 15.30 7.34
C TYR A 192 -3.99 15.96 6.98
N LYS A 193 -3.95 16.89 6.04
CA LYS A 193 -5.15 17.49 5.47
C LYS A 193 -5.74 16.53 4.44
N CYS A 194 -6.99 16.10 4.64
CA CYS A 194 -7.70 15.20 3.74
C CYS A 194 -8.95 15.87 3.18
N GLN A 195 -9.29 15.57 1.93
CA GLN A 195 -10.57 15.94 1.36
C GLN A 195 -11.68 15.01 1.87
N ASN A 196 -12.93 15.41 1.65
CA ASN A 196 -14.06 14.51 1.89
C ASN A 196 -14.01 13.33 0.92
N ILE A 197 -14.43 12.16 1.39
CA ILE A 197 -14.49 10.95 0.55
C ILE A 197 -15.48 11.20 -0.60
N ARG A 198 -15.04 10.90 -1.81
CA ARG A 198 -15.81 11.08 -3.04
C ARG A 198 -16.24 9.71 -3.58
N ASN A 199 -17.48 9.62 -4.03
CA ASN A 199 -17.98 8.48 -4.78
C ASN A 199 -17.95 8.82 -6.27
N LYS A 200 -17.29 8.00 -7.08
CA LYS A 200 -17.17 8.25 -8.52
C LYS A 200 -18.12 7.37 -9.36
N ASN A 201 -18.41 6.13 -8.92
CA ASN A 201 -19.16 5.15 -9.73
C ASN A 201 -20.04 4.22 -8.86
N ASN A 202 -20.73 4.72 -7.84
CA ASN A 202 -21.60 4.00 -6.90
C ASN A 202 -20.98 2.80 -6.13
N SER A 203 -19.79 2.33 -6.53
CA SER A 203 -19.13 1.16 -5.93
C SER A 203 -17.68 1.39 -5.48
N ILE A 204 -17.05 2.51 -5.89
CA ILE A 204 -15.67 2.83 -5.54
C ILE A 204 -15.60 4.23 -4.95
N PHE A 205 -15.01 4.31 -3.77
CA PHE A 205 -14.82 5.54 -3.01
C PHE A 205 -13.36 5.97 -3.07
N TYR A 206 -13.11 7.27 -3.00
CA TYR A 206 -11.78 7.87 -3.08
C TYR A 206 -11.55 8.83 -1.91
N LEU A 207 -10.42 8.66 -1.24
CA LEU A 207 -9.90 9.59 -0.24
C LEU A 207 -8.63 10.24 -0.80
N TYR A 208 -8.57 11.56 -0.75
CA TYR A 208 -7.43 12.35 -1.23
C TYR A 208 -6.71 13.00 -0.04
N ILE A 209 -5.41 12.80 0.07
CA ILE A 209 -4.57 13.63 0.93
C ILE A 209 -4.23 14.92 0.13
N SER A 210 -4.39 16.08 0.79
CA SER A 210 -4.07 17.37 0.20
C SER A 210 -2.58 17.47 -0.18
N PRO A 211 -2.23 18.09 -1.31
CA PRO A 211 -0.84 18.38 -1.67
C PRO A 211 -0.04 19.13 -0.60
N ASP A 212 -0.72 19.94 0.23
CA ASP A 212 -0.09 20.64 1.36
C ASP A 212 0.47 19.70 2.44
N SER A 213 -0.04 18.47 2.50
CA SER A 213 0.44 17.45 3.45
C SER A 213 1.46 16.50 2.84
N PHE A 214 1.75 16.63 1.55
CA PHE A 214 2.59 15.68 0.82
C PHE A 214 3.98 15.53 1.42
N GLU A 215 4.66 16.64 1.75
CA GLU A 215 5.97 16.62 2.36
C GLU A 215 5.98 15.86 3.69
N LYS A 216 4.96 16.11 4.51
CA LYS A 216 4.82 15.46 5.81
C LYS A 216 4.62 13.95 5.65
N VAL A 217 3.73 13.54 4.74
CA VAL A 217 3.51 12.13 4.42
C VAL A 217 4.79 11.47 3.90
N TYR A 218 5.49 12.13 2.97
CA TYR A 218 6.75 11.63 2.42
C TYR A 218 7.78 11.36 3.51
N ARG A 219 8.02 12.33 4.39
CA ARG A 219 8.98 12.19 5.49
C ARG A 219 8.58 11.08 6.46
N ASP A 220 7.32 11.03 6.87
CA ASP A 220 6.80 10.02 7.77
C ASP A 220 6.95 8.59 7.21
N LEU A 221 6.62 8.38 5.94
CA LEU A 221 6.74 7.06 5.31
C LEU A 221 8.21 6.64 5.15
N ASN A 222 9.09 7.54 4.73
CA ASN A 222 10.51 7.22 4.57
C ASN A 222 11.24 7.02 5.90
N ASN A 223 10.78 7.64 6.99
CA ASN A 223 11.32 7.38 8.34
C ASN A 223 11.04 5.95 8.81
N LEU A 224 9.92 5.36 8.39
CA LEU A 224 9.64 3.95 8.68
C LEU A 224 10.46 3.02 7.77
N LYS A 225 10.16 3.05 6.49
CA LYS A 225 10.78 2.25 5.43
C LYS A 225 10.21 2.69 4.09
N PRO A 226 11.02 2.76 3.01
CA PRO A 226 10.53 2.96 1.66
C PRO A 226 9.44 1.96 1.28
N LEU A 227 8.56 2.34 0.33
CA LEU A 227 7.54 1.43 -0.17
C LEU A 227 8.18 0.28 -0.94
N SER A 228 7.68 -0.94 -0.73
CA SER A 228 8.15 -2.13 -1.45
C SER A 228 7.83 -2.08 -2.95
N ILE A 229 6.77 -1.40 -3.36
CA ILE A 229 6.42 -1.19 -4.76
C ILE A 229 7.26 -0.05 -5.34
N ARG A 230 8.25 -0.42 -6.14
CA ARG A 230 9.24 0.53 -6.70
C ARG A 230 8.61 1.71 -7.46
N ASP A 231 7.60 1.47 -8.29
CA ASP A 231 6.94 2.55 -9.05
C ASP A 231 6.24 3.56 -8.13
N LYS A 232 5.60 3.09 -7.06
CA LYS A 232 4.96 3.98 -6.08
C LYS A 232 5.99 4.78 -5.30
N GLN A 233 7.10 4.16 -4.88
CA GLN A 233 8.21 4.86 -4.22
C GLN A 233 8.81 5.93 -5.13
N GLN A 234 9.14 5.59 -6.37
CA GLN A 234 9.68 6.55 -7.34
C GLN A 234 8.74 7.74 -7.58
N ARG A 235 7.44 7.53 -7.54
CA ARG A 235 6.45 8.63 -7.66
C ARG A 235 6.43 9.50 -6.41
N LEU A 236 6.59 8.93 -5.22
CA LEU A 236 6.73 9.69 -3.98
C LEU A 236 8.01 10.54 -4.01
N ASP A 237 9.14 9.97 -4.40
CA ASP A 237 10.42 10.65 -4.49
C ASP A 237 10.37 11.79 -5.52
N LEU A 238 9.76 11.54 -6.68
CA LEU A 238 9.55 12.57 -7.70
C LEU A 238 8.67 13.72 -7.17
N GLY A 239 7.56 13.40 -6.50
CA GLY A 239 6.66 14.41 -5.91
C GLY A 239 7.37 15.28 -4.88
N TYR A 240 8.25 14.66 -4.06
CA TYR A 240 9.08 15.38 -3.10
C TYR A 240 10.14 16.25 -3.78
N SER A 241 10.79 15.73 -4.81
CA SER A 241 11.77 16.50 -5.60
C SER A 241 11.13 17.71 -6.29
N ILE A 242 9.89 17.56 -6.81
CA ILE A 242 9.12 18.67 -7.38
C ILE A 242 8.81 19.75 -6.32
N LEU A 243 8.62 19.33 -5.06
CA LEU A 243 8.32 20.26 -3.95
C LEU A 243 9.56 21.03 -3.51
N THR A 244 10.73 20.34 -3.44
CA THR A 244 11.96 20.88 -2.86
C THR A 244 12.84 21.63 -3.87
N ASN A 245 12.69 21.34 -5.16
CA ASN A 245 13.42 22.04 -6.22
C ASN A 245 12.58 23.19 -6.77
N GLU A 246 13.05 24.41 -6.62
CA GLU A 246 12.46 25.56 -7.32
C GLU A 246 12.91 25.52 -8.79
N PRO A 247 12.02 25.25 -9.75
CA PRO A 247 12.41 25.21 -11.14
C PRO A 247 12.69 26.63 -11.65
N ASP A 248 13.82 26.81 -12.32
CA ASP A 248 14.09 28.05 -13.06
C ASP A 248 13.19 28.10 -14.32
N PHE A 249 12.01 28.66 -14.15
CA PHE A 249 11.03 28.79 -15.24
C PHE A 249 11.52 29.67 -16.40
N SER A 250 12.55 30.50 -16.20
CA SER A 250 13.09 31.37 -17.27
C SER A 250 13.80 30.52 -18.34
N LYS A 251 14.42 29.42 -17.93
CA LYS A 251 15.15 28.48 -18.81
C LYS A 251 14.39 27.20 -19.14
N LEU A 252 13.13 27.10 -18.70
CA LEU A 252 12.37 25.85 -18.81
C LEU A 252 12.23 25.38 -20.28
N ASP A 253 11.99 26.29 -21.24
CA ASP A 253 11.87 25.91 -22.65
C ASP A 253 13.17 25.31 -23.20
N GLU A 254 14.32 25.84 -22.79
CA GLU A 254 15.64 25.31 -23.19
C GLU A 254 15.89 23.94 -22.54
N SER A 255 15.54 23.79 -21.28
CA SER A 255 15.65 22.53 -20.58
C SER A 255 14.77 21.43 -21.21
N ILE A 256 13.53 21.77 -21.55
CA ILE A 256 12.63 20.86 -22.28
C ILE A 256 13.24 20.49 -23.65
N LYS A 257 13.75 21.47 -24.41
CA LYS A 257 14.40 21.20 -25.71
C LYS A 257 15.57 20.24 -25.58
N LYS A 258 16.42 20.42 -24.56
CA LYS A 258 17.55 19.50 -24.30
C LYS A 258 17.09 18.06 -24.08
N VAL A 259 16.04 17.86 -23.31
CA VAL A 259 15.45 16.52 -23.09
C VAL A 259 14.88 15.96 -24.40
N LEU A 260 14.21 16.77 -25.20
CA LEU A 260 13.63 16.37 -26.48
C LEU A 260 14.67 16.05 -27.56
N LEU A 261 15.91 16.54 -27.43
CA LEU A 261 17.03 16.19 -28.35
C LEU A 261 17.44 14.73 -28.21
N SER A 262 17.25 14.10 -27.03
CA SER A 262 17.55 12.67 -26.84
C SER A 262 16.49 11.74 -27.48
N GLY A 263 15.42 12.29 -28.00
CA GLY A 263 14.37 11.54 -28.71
C GLY A 263 12.94 11.94 -28.34
N PRO A 264 11.95 11.35 -29.03
CA PRO A 264 10.54 11.60 -28.72
C PRO A 264 10.20 11.11 -27.32
N THR A 265 9.62 11.97 -26.49
CA THR A 265 9.31 11.64 -25.09
C THR A 265 7.97 12.23 -24.65
N THR A 266 7.42 11.75 -23.55
CA THR A 266 6.14 12.20 -22.97
C THR A 266 6.36 13.32 -21.96
N SER A 267 5.29 14.08 -21.64
CA SER A 267 5.35 15.08 -20.56
C SER A 267 5.70 14.49 -19.21
N VAL A 268 5.33 13.23 -18.95
CA VAL A 268 5.66 12.51 -17.71
C VAL A 268 7.15 12.18 -17.63
N GLU A 269 7.77 11.76 -18.74
CA GLU A 269 9.21 11.48 -18.78
C GLU A 269 10.02 12.75 -18.62
N ILE A 270 9.63 13.84 -19.29
CA ILE A 270 10.27 15.15 -19.12
C ILE A 270 10.14 15.65 -17.67
N SER A 271 8.95 15.47 -17.07
CA SER A 271 8.67 15.78 -15.66
C SER A 271 9.66 15.08 -14.71
N LYS A 272 9.95 13.80 -14.96
CA LYS A 272 10.91 13.02 -14.18
C LYS A 272 12.34 13.54 -14.31
N VAL A 273 12.75 13.95 -15.51
CA VAL A 273 14.11 14.45 -15.77
C VAL A 273 14.32 15.86 -15.20
N LEU A 274 13.31 16.72 -15.33
CA LEU A 274 13.42 18.14 -14.93
C LEU A 274 12.91 18.40 -13.51
N PHE A 275 12.36 17.41 -12.82
CA PHE A 275 11.74 17.54 -11.49
C PHE A 275 10.67 18.63 -11.43
N ILE A 276 9.85 18.76 -12.49
CA ILE A 276 8.77 19.73 -12.64
C ILE A 276 7.46 18.97 -12.80
N ASN A 277 6.39 19.48 -12.20
CA ASN A 277 5.06 18.87 -12.30
C ASN A 277 4.67 18.57 -13.76
N SER A 278 4.17 17.37 -14.02
CA SER A 278 3.84 16.89 -15.37
C SER A 278 2.78 17.73 -16.07
N LYS A 279 1.84 18.32 -15.33
CA LYS A 279 0.85 19.26 -15.86
C LYS A 279 1.52 20.55 -16.35
N THR A 280 2.44 21.11 -15.57
CA THR A 280 3.22 22.30 -15.97
C THR A 280 4.03 22.04 -17.23
N ILE A 281 4.71 20.89 -17.31
CA ILE A 281 5.42 20.45 -18.51
C ILE A 281 4.46 20.33 -19.70
N TYR A 282 3.30 19.67 -19.52
CA TYR A 282 2.32 19.52 -20.58
C TYR A 282 1.79 20.87 -21.11
N GLU A 283 1.46 21.79 -20.21
CA GLU A 283 1.03 23.14 -20.57
C GLU A 283 2.13 23.91 -21.34
N ARG A 284 3.38 23.77 -20.91
CA ARG A 284 4.52 24.40 -21.57
C ARG A 284 4.79 23.80 -22.96
N LEU A 285 4.73 22.47 -23.08
CA LEU A 285 4.83 21.79 -24.38
C LEU A 285 3.73 22.23 -25.37
N ASN A 286 2.49 22.39 -24.90
CA ASN A 286 1.44 22.94 -25.78
C ASN A 286 1.73 24.36 -26.23
N LYS A 287 2.28 25.24 -25.36
CA LYS A 287 2.71 26.57 -25.73
C LYS A 287 3.87 26.56 -26.73
N MET A 288 4.84 25.67 -26.56
CA MET A 288 5.94 25.50 -27.51
C MET A 288 5.46 24.94 -28.86
N TYR A 289 4.49 24.03 -28.85
CA TYR A 289 3.85 23.52 -30.06
C TYR A 289 3.07 24.62 -30.81
N SER A 290 2.28 25.41 -30.10
CA SER A 290 1.53 26.54 -30.72
C SER A 290 2.45 27.59 -31.32
N ARG A 291 3.68 27.77 -30.81
CA ARG A 291 4.74 28.60 -31.35
C ARG A 291 5.57 27.91 -32.43
N ASN A 292 5.18 26.72 -32.83
CA ASN A 292 5.84 25.94 -33.87
C ASN A 292 7.31 25.54 -33.57
N VAL A 293 7.68 25.44 -32.28
CA VAL A 293 9.03 25.13 -31.81
C VAL A 293 9.28 23.60 -31.74
N ILE A 294 8.23 22.84 -31.47
CA ILE A 294 8.26 21.37 -31.32
C ILE A 294 7.12 20.73 -32.10
N ASN A 295 7.28 19.42 -32.37
CA ASN A 295 6.24 18.59 -32.99
C ASN A 295 5.54 17.72 -31.95
N LYS A 296 4.28 17.39 -32.22
CA LYS A 296 3.40 16.57 -31.38
C LYS A 296 2.98 15.33 -32.15
N TYR A 297 3.20 14.17 -31.58
CA TYR A 297 2.84 12.88 -32.17
C TYR A 297 1.94 12.09 -31.23
N ARG A 298 1.00 11.37 -31.78
CA ARG A 298 0.20 10.43 -31.02
C ARG A 298 0.72 9.03 -31.30
N LYS A 299 1.31 8.37 -30.29
CA LYS A 299 1.71 6.97 -30.42
C LYS A 299 0.43 6.12 -30.38
N SER A 300 0.08 5.51 -31.49
CA SER A 300 -1.07 4.57 -31.54
C SER A 300 -0.68 3.31 -30.76
N ASN A 301 -1.32 3.10 -29.64
CA ASN A 301 -1.34 1.80 -28.98
C ASN A 301 -2.68 1.14 -29.32
N ASN A 302 -2.63 -0.03 -29.90
CA ASN A 302 -3.78 -0.84 -30.33
C ASN A 302 -4.98 -0.71 -29.38
N GLY A 303 -5.96 0.14 -29.73
CA GLY A 303 -7.29 0.22 -29.15
C GLY A 303 -7.47 0.96 -27.81
N ARG A 304 -6.42 1.48 -27.11
CA ARG A 304 -6.55 2.32 -25.91
C ARG A 304 -5.73 3.59 -26.09
N GLY A 305 -6.34 4.74 -25.90
CA GLY A 305 -5.83 6.09 -26.16
C GLY A 305 -4.31 6.24 -26.02
N GLY A 306 -3.64 6.40 -27.17
CA GLY A 306 -2.18 6.44 -27.25
C GLY A 306 -1.59 7.63 -26.48
N SER A 307 -0.44 7.42 -25.83
CA SER A 307 0.28 8.48 -25.14
C SER A 307 0.78 9.52 -26.14
N LEU A 308 0.65 10.79 -25.76
CA LEU A 308 1.14 11.93 -26.52
C LEU A 308 2.65 12.04 -26.34
N THR A 309 3.40 11.99 -27.43
CA THR A 309 4.85 12.21 -27.45
C THR A 309 5.21 13.50 -28.18
N TRP A 310 6.32 14.07 -27.78
CA TRP A 310 6.83 15.33 -28.29
C TRP A 310 8.25 15.16 -28.82
N LYS A 311 8.63 15.93 -29.83
CA LYS A 311 9.97 15.90 -30.44
C LYS A 311 10.35 17.31 -30.91
N THR A 312 11.63 17.65 -30.89
CA THR A 312 12.15 18.85 -31.52
C THR A 312 11.84 18.86 -33.03
N LYS A 313 11.75 20.01 -33.61
CA LYS A 313 11.50 20.16 -35.05
C LYS A 313 12.76 19.90 -35.88
N TYR A 314 13.93 20.07 -35.25
CA TYR A 314 15.25 19.99 -35.91
C TYR A 314 16.16 19.12 -34.98
#